data_9710ca20f4b80ffd19a5dcec649fe707
#
_entry.id   9710ca20f4b80ffd19a5dcec649fe707
#
_cell.length_a   1.000
_cell.length_b   1.000
_cell.length_c   1.000
_cell.angle_alpha   90.00
_cell.angle_beta   90.00
_cell.angle_gamma   90.00
#
_symmetry.space_group_name_H-M   'P 1'
#
loop_
_entity.id
_entity.type
_entity.pdbx_description
1 polymer ?
#
loop_
_entity_poly.entity_id
_entity_poly.type
_entity_poly.pdbx_seq_one_letter_code
_entity_poly.pdbx_strand_id
1 'polypeptide(L)'
;MKLFENAAVGSLVLANRLVKSATLENMATPEGLPTRDTLRFYERLARGGSGLIITGYAYVHPSGRSYPLQHSASSDAMVGMWRPVTDTVHENGSRIALQIVHGGRQCRPVPKTGTSLFAPSRIPNLVHFTLPRKMTEEQIICTIRDFGRAAARAREAGFDAVQIHAAHGYLISSFLSPLTNRRKDDWGGTPELRFRFLAEVFREVRSAVGGDFPVMAKMNISDFVPVSYTHLRAHETVLDLVCRLLLEKKKHTTPYTTYFTHRIITISPN
;
A
#
# COMPACT_ATOMS: atom_id res chain seq x y z
N MET A 1 -2.79 30.97 -0.52
CA MET A 1 -1.85 29.94 0.00
C MET A 1 -2.22 28.62 -0.68
N LYS A 2 -1.37 28.05 -1.54
CA LYS A 2 -1.69 26.87 -2.40
C LYS A 2 -2.20 25.63 -1.63
N LEU A 3 -1.98 25.57 -0.32
CA LEU A 3 -2.35 24.41 0.52
C LEU A 3 -3.87 24.15 0.55
N PHE A 4 -4.66 25.20 0.49
CA PHE A 4 -6.14 25.13 0.57
C PHE A 4 -6.82 25.22 -0.79
N GLU A 5 -6.05 25.25 -1.89
CA GLU A 5 -6.59 25.17 -3.24
C GLU A 5 -6.91 23.71 -3.59
N ASN A 6 -7.91 23.53 -4.44
CA ASN A 6 -8.25 22.22 -4.98
C ASN A 6 -7.02 21.54 -5.63
N ALA A 7 -6.97 20.24 -5.53
CA ALA A 7 -5.94 19.41 -6.14
C ALA A 7 -6.58 18.20 -6.82
N ALA A 8 -5.86 17.59 -7.76
CA ALA A 8 -6.32 16.36 -8.40
C ALA A 8 -5.29 15.23 -8.19
N VAL A 9 -5.79 14.03 -8.01
CA VAL A 9 -5.03 12.78 -7.94
C VAL A 9 -5.64 11.83 -8.97
N GLY A 10 -5.08 11.84 -10.19
CA GLY A 10 -5.74 11.22 -11.34
C GLY A 10 -7.09 11.89 -11.60
N SER A 11 -8.16 11.10 -11.67
CA SER A 11 -9.55 11.57 -11.82
C SER A 11 -10.16 12.14 -10.53
N LEU A 12 -9.53 11.93 -9.37
CA LEU A 12 -10.07 12.32 -8.07
C LEU A 12 -9.76 13.79 -7.75
N VAL A 13 -10.79 14.61 -7.59
CA VAL A 13 -10.69 16.02 -7.16
C VAL A 13 -10.74 16.08 -5.64
N LEU A 14 -9.77 16.77 -5.05
CA LEU A 14 -9.63 17.02 -3.61
C LEU A 14 -9.95 18.48 -3.30
N ALA A 15 -10.65 18.74 -2.21
CA ALA A 15 -10.98 20.08 -1.76
C ALA A 15 -9.75 20.91 -1.34
N ASN A 16 -8.64 20.27 -1.02
CA ASN A 16 -7.36 20.89 -0.66
C ASN A 16 -6.20 19.88 -0.76
N ARG A 17 -4.98 20.33 -0.48
CA ARG A 17 -3.75 19.52 -0.58
C ARG A 17 -3.33 18.86 0.75
N LEU A 18 -4.19 18.87 1.76
CA LEU A 18 -3.92 18.20 3.04
C LEU A 18 -4.24 16.71 2.90
N VAL A 19 -3.24 15.87 3.07
CA VAL A 19 -3.37 14.41 2.99
C VAL A 19 -2.97 13.78 4.32
N LYS A 20 -3.94 13.11 5.00
CA LYS A 20 -3.61 12.24 6.13
C LYS A 20 -2.99 10.96 5.60
N SER A 21 -1.71 10.77 5.83
CA SER A 21 -0.98 9.57 5.40
C SER A 21 -1.43 8.33 6.20
N ALA A 22 -1.29 7.16 5.58
CA ALA A 22 -1.60 5.88 6.20
C ALA A 22 -0.82 5.67 7.50
N THR A 23 -1.53 5.35 8.58
CA THR A 23 -0.99 4.98 9.89
C THR A 23 -1.86 3.88 10.45
N LEU A 24 -1.26 2.82 10.99
CA LEU A 24 -2.01 1.71 11.58
C LEU A 24 -2.82 2.21 12.79
N GLU A 25 -4.12 2.08 12.74
CA GLU A 25 -5.04 2.42 13.83
C GLU A 25 -5.14 1.30 14.86
N ASN A 26 -5.10 0.04 14.40
CA ASN A 26 -5.31 -1.16 15.24
C ASN A 26 -6.65 -1.12 15.98
N MET A 27 -7.72 -0.70 15.28
CA MET A 27 -9.07 -0.48 15.83
C MET A 27 -10.14 -1.42 15.22
N ALA A 28 -9.70 -2.46 14.47
CA ALA A 28 -10.63 -3.42 13.89
C ALA A 28 -11.15 -4.43 14.93
N THR A 29 -12.18 -5.19 14.57
CA THR A 29 -12.56 -6.40 15.30
C THR A 29 -11.49 -7.49 15.16
N PRO A 30 -11.54 -8.59 15.92
CA PRO A 30 -10.67 -9.74 15.70
C PRO A 30 -10.73 -10.30 14.28
N GLU A 31 -11.85 -10.16 13.56
CA GLU A 31 -12.04 -10.57 12.17
C GLU A 31 -11.49 -9.53 11.17
N GLY A 32 -11.08 -8.36 11.63
CA GLY A 32 -10.53 -7.28 10.82
C GLY A 32 -11.59 -6.31 10.27
N LEU A 33 -12.79 -6.30 10.80
CA LEU A 33 -13.87 -5.42 10.38
C LEU A 33 -13.81 -4.06 11.11
N PRO A 34 -14.23 -2.95 10.48
CA PRO A 34 -14.34 -1.65 11.14
C PRO A 34 -15.25 -1.68 12.36
N THR A 35 -14.87 -0.91 13.38
CA THR A 35 -15.64 -0.72 14.60
C THR A 35 -16.25 0.69 14.65
N ARG A 36 -17.06 0.95 15.67
CA ARG A 36 -17.56 2.32 15.95
C ARG A 36 -16.41 3.31 16.18
N ASP A 37 -15.30 2.86 16.78
CA ASP A 37 -14.13 3.72 17.00
C ASP A 37 -13.40 4.01 15.69
N THR A 38 -13.36 3.06 14.75
CA THR A 38 -12.89 3.29 13.37
C THR A 38 -13.71 4.40 12.71
N LEU A 39 -15.04 4.33 12.76
CA LEU A 39 -15.92 5.35 12.19
C LEU A 39 -15.66 6.72 12.80
N ARG A 40 -15.69 6.83 14.14
CA ARG A 40 -15.44 8.09 14.87
C ARG A 40 -14.05 8.69 14.56
N PHE A 41 -13.05 7.85 14.42
CA PHE A 41 -11.69 8.29 14.09
C PHE A 41 -11.64 8.96 12.72
N TYR A 42 -12.22 8.34 11.69
CA TYR A 42 -12.23 8.89 10.33
C TYR A 42 -13.19 10.08 10.18
N GLU A 43 -14.33 10.08 10.87
CA GLU A 43 -15.20 11.26 10.97
C GLU A 43 -14.44 12.50 11.50
N ARG A 44 -13.69 12.34 12.60
CA ARG A 44 -12.91 13.45 13.17
C ARG A 44 -11.87 13.99 12.19
N LEU A 45 -11.20 13.13 11.43
CA LEU A 45 -10.23 13.54 10.41
C LEU A 45 -10.90 14.29 9.24
N ALA A 46 -12.07 13.83 8.81
CA ALA A 46 -12.82 14.47 7.75
C ALA A 46 -13.33 15.85 8.21
N ARG A 47 -13.94 15.94 9.39
CA ARG A 47 -14.37 17.22 10.01
C ARG A 47 -13.22 18.18 10.24
N GLY A 48 -11.99 17.67 10.40
CA GLY A 48 -10.77 18.48 10.46
C GLY A 48 -10.32 19.07 9.12
N GLY A 49 -11.05 18.81 8.03
CA GLY A 49 -10.80 19.40 6.71
C GLY A 49 -9.69 18.74 5.90
N SER A 50 -9.36 17.46 6.14
CA SER A 50 -8.42 16.72 5.29
C SER A 50 -8.98 16.57 3.87
N GLY A 51 -8.23 16.95 2.83
CA GLY A 51 -8.65 16.75 1.43
C GLY A 51 -8.67 15.28 1.04
N LEU A 52 -7.70 14.49 1.55
CA LEU A 52 -7.64 13.04 1.36
C LEU A 52 -7.21 12.36 2.66
N ILE A 53 -7.93 11.31 3.02
CA ILE A 53 -7.58 10.42 4.14
C ILE A 53 -7.16 9.08 3.58
N ILE A 54 -5.90 8.67 3.83
CA ILE A 54 -5.45 7.30 3.52
C ILE A 54 -5.54 6.51 4.82
N THR A 55 -6.32 5.42 4.79
CA THR A 55 -6.50 4.56 5.98
C THR A 55 -5.20 3.89 6.42
N GLY A 56 -5.17 3.37 7.61
CA GLY A 56 -4.19 2.34 7.95
C GLY A 56 -4.31 1.14 7.01
N TYR A 57 -3.23 0.40 6.92
CA TYR A 57 -3.14 -0.68 5.95
C TYR A 57 -4.01 -1.89 6.32
N ALA A 58 -4.90 -2.28 5.38
CA ALA A 58 -5.73 -3.46 5.46
C ALA A 58 -5.06 -4.67 4.77
N TYR A 59 -5.07 -5.84 5.40
CA TYR A 59 -4.46 -7.03 4.79
C TYR A 59 -5.36 -7.62 3.70
N VAL A 60 -4.74 -8.04 2.58
CA VAL A 60 -5.43 -8.62 1.41
C VAL A 60 -5.71 -10.12 1.55
N HIS A 61 -4.98 -10.79 2.44
CA HIS A 61 -5.12 -12.22 2.76
C HIS A 61 -4.77 -12.46 4.23
N PRO A 62 -5.42 -13.40 4.94
CA PRO A 62 -5.15 -13.67 6.36
C PRO A 62 -3.67 -13.95 6.68
N SER A 63 -2.92 -14.62 5.79
CA SER A 63 -1.48 -14.83 5.96
C SER A 63 -0.64 -13.56 5.91
N GLY A 64 -1.21 -12.46 5.42
CA GLY A 64 -0.59 -11.13 5.35
C GLY A 64 -0.91 -10.23 6.54
N ARG A 65 -1.67 -10.71 7.52
CA ARG A 65 -2.03 -9.96 8.73
C ARG A 65 -0.82 -9.79 9.65
N SER A 66 -0.52 -8.56 10.01
CA SER A 66 0.65 -8.22 10.84
C SER A 66 0.31 -7.92 12.30
N TYR A 67 -0.92 -7.50 12.59
CA TYR A 67 -1.39 -7.11 13.93
C TYR A 67 -2.79 -7.65 14.25
N PRO A 68 -3.08 -7.92 15.55
CA PRO A 68 -4.34 -8.56 15.97
C PRO A 68 -5.62 -7.80 15.59
N LEU A 69 -5.60 -6.46 15.63
CA LEU A 69 -6.75 -5.62 15.33
C LEU A 69 -6.53 -4.78 14.06
N GLN A 70 -5.76 -5.31 13.12
CA GLN A 70 -5.56 -4.73 11.79
C GLN A 70 -6.80 -4.94 10.94
N HIS A 71 -7.20 -3.92 10.16
CA HIS A 71 -8.31 -4.02 9.23
C HIS A 71 -8.03 -5.05 8.12
N SER A 72 -9.10 -5.69 7.66
CA SER A 72 -9.10 -6.67 6.58
C SER A 72 -9.65 -6.07 5.28
N ALA A 73 -9.05 -6.47 4.16
CA ALA A 73 -9.61 -6.34 2.82
C ALA A 73 -9.77 -7.74 2.16
N SER A 74 -9.70 -8.82 2.95
CA SER A 74 -9.62 -10.20 2.46
C SER A 74 -10.99 -10.89 2.26
N SER A 75 -12.09 -10.29 2.72
CA SER A 75 -13.43 -10.88 2.62
C SER A 75 -14.48 -9.85 2.21
N ASP A 76 -15.59 -10.31 1.62
CA ASP A 76 -16.68 -9.46 1.16
C ASP A 76 -17.46 -8.79 2.32
N ALA A 77 -17.38 -9.37 3.52
CA ALA A 77 -17.97 -8.79 4.73
C ALA A 77 -17.47 -7.36 5.02
N MET A 78 -16.24 -7.00 4.55
CA MET A 78 -15.71 -5.66 4.72
C MET A 78 -16.51 -4.58 3.96
N VAL A 79 -17.17 -4.94 2.84
CA VAL A 79 -17.86 -3.97 1.98
C VAL A 79 -18.94 -3.23 2.74
N GLY A 80 -19.90 -3.97 3.31
CA GLY A 80 -20.98 -3.38 4.09
C GLY A 80 -20.52 -2.68 5.37
N MET A 81 -19.42 -3.15 5.97
CA MET A 81 -18.90 -2.58 7.22
C MET A 81 -18.10 -1.28 7.00
N TRP A 82 -17.45 -1.11 5.85
CA TRP A 82 -16.76 0.14 5.51
C TRP A 82 -17.67 1.20 4.94
N ARG A 83 -18.83 0.84 4.35
CA ARG A 83 -19.76 1.78 3.75
C ARG A 83 -20.14 2.95 4.69
N PRO A 84 -20.54 2.71 5.94
CA PRO A 84 -20.83 3.82 6.87
C PRO A 84 -19.63 4.75 7.11
N VAL A 85 -18.40 4.22 7.07
CA VAL A 85 -17.18 5.02 7.26
C VAL A 85 -16.91 5.90 6.04
N THR A 86 -17.00 5.34 4.83
CA THR A 86 -16.79 6.10 3.58
C THR A 86 -17.87 7.16 3.40
N ASP A 87 -19.14 6.83 3.63
CA ASP A 87 -20.25 7.77 3.56
C ASP A 87 -20.07 8.95 4.54
N THR A 88 -19.73 8.66 5.80
CA THR A 88 -19.45 9.71 6.81
C THR A 88 -18.29 10.63 6.39
N VAL A 89 -17.23 10.07 5.80
CA VAL A 89 -16.11 10.88 5.31
C VAL A 89 -16.55 11.79 4.16
N HIS A 90 -17.35 11.27 3.22
CA HIS A 90 -17.88 12.04 2.09
C HIS A 90 -18.84 13.15 2.55
N GLU A 91 -19.74 12.86 3.50
CA GLU A 91 -20.66 13.85 4.08
C GLU A 91 -19.92 15.04 4.71
N ASN A 92 -18.68 14.81 5.20
CA ASN A 92 -17.81 15.86 5.75
C ASN A 92 -16.85 16.47 4.69
N GLY A 93 -17.09 16.24 3.39
CA GLY A 93 -16.36 16.88 2.29
C GLY A 93 -14.94 16.36 2.01
N SER A 94 -14.53 15.28 2.67
CA SER A 94 -13.22 14.63 2.47
C SER A 94 -13.31 13.47 1.49
N ARG A 95 -12.14 13.04 0.98
CA ARG A 95 -11.98 11.82 0.19
C ARG A 95 -11.22 10.77 1.00
N ILE A 96 -11.48 9.48 0.72
CA ILE A 96 -10.88 8.39 1.47
C ILE A 96 -10.33 7.30 0.56
N ALA A 97 -9.09 6.86 0.84
CA ALA A 97 -8.42 5.77 0.13
C ALA A 97 -8.08 4.63 1.06
N LEU A 98 -8.31 3.39 0.65
CA LEU A 98 -7.90 2.21 1.40
C LEU A 98 -6.45 1.87 1.07
N GLN A 99 -5.56 1.81 2.08
CA GLN A 99 -4.24 1.22 1.89
C GLN A 99 -4.31 -0.29 2.05
N ILE A 100 -3.86 -1.04 1.02
CA ILE A 100 -3.88 -2.51 0.96
C ILE A 100 -2.47 -3.09 1.06
N VAL A 101 -2.30 -4.17 1.82
CA VAL A 101 -0.99 -4.75 2.16
C VAL A 101 -1.04 -6.26 2.28
N HIS A 102 0.11 -6.90 2.06
CA HIS A 102 0.44 -8.21 2.61
C HIS A 102 1.71 -8.08 3.45
N GLY A 103 1.63 -8.38 4.74
CA GLY A 103 2.72 -8.15 5.68
C GLY A 103 3.99 -8.98 5.42
N GLY A 104 3.83 -10.15 4.78
CA GLY A 104 4.95 -11.01 4.42
C GLY A 104 5.75 -11.46 5.64
N ARG A 105 7.06 -11.28 5.59
CA ARG A 105 7.98 -11.62 6.69
C ARG A 105 7.81 -10.75 7.95
N GLN A 106 7.09 -9.63 7.84
CA GLN A 106 6.82 -8.73 8.96
C GLN A 106 5.56 -9.12 9.75
N CYS A 107 4.82 -10.13 9.30
CA CYS A 107 3.73 -10.67 10.09
C CYS A 107 4.25 -11.28 11.39
N ARG A 108 3.47 -11.14 12.45
CA ARG A 108 3.75 -11.84 13.70
C ARG A 108 3.16 -13.26 13.61
N PRO A 109 3.91 -14.29 14.01
CA PRO A 109 3.34 -15.63 14.12
C PRO A 109 2.15 -15.58 15.10
N VAL A 110 0.99 -16.04 14.66
CA VAL A 110 -0.14 -16.21 15.57
C VAL A 110 0.03 -17.58 16.23
N PRO A 111 0.22 -17.65 17.56
CA PRO A 111 0.29 -18.91 18.26
C PRO A 111 -0.96 -19.75 17.94
N LYS A 112 -0.80 -21.04 17.71
CA LYS A 112 -1.86 -22.03 17.45
C LYS A 112 -2.52 -22.03 16.06
N THR A 113 -2.27 -21.08 15.15
CA THR A 113 -2.89 -21.13 13.81
C THR A 113 -2.04 -21.78 12.74
N GLY A 114 -0.77 -22.13 13.05
CA GLY A 114 0.15 -22.71 12.06
C GLY A 114 0.43 -21.83 10.85
N THR A 115 0.07 -20.54 10.91
CA THR A 115 0.18 -19.63 9.77
C THR A 115 1.64 -19.46 9.39
N SER A 116 1.99 -19.92 8.20
CA SER A 116 3.34 -19.77 7.66
C SER A 116 3.55 -18.32 7.23
N LEU A 117 4.68 -17.75 7.64
CA LEU A 117 5.15 -16.47 7.13
C LEU A 117 5.73 -16.66 5.74
N PHE A 118 5.35 -15.81 4.80
CA PHE A 118 5.80 -15.87 3.42
C PHE A 118 6.73 -14.71 3.07
N ALA A 119 7.73 -15.00 2.23
CA ALA A 119 8.68 -14.01 1.72
C ALA A 119 9.19 -14.44 0.33
N PRO A 120 9.82 -13.55 -0.46
CA PRO A 120 10.48 -13.95 -1.69
C PRO A 120 11.57 -15.00 -1.46
N SER A 121 12.28 -14.93 -0.33
CA SER A 121 13.35 -15.87 0.04
C SER A 121 13.34 -16.16 1.54
N ARG A 122 13.94 -17.28 1.92
CA ARG A 122 14.04 -17.73 3.32
C ARG A 122 15.17 -16.98 4.05
N ILE A 123 14.96 -15.68 4.29
CA ILE A 123 15.88 -14.80 5.00
C ILE A 123 15.31 -14.47 6.38
N PRO A 124 16.04 -14.73 7.49
CA PRO A 124 15.57 -14.43 8.83
C PRO A 124 15.13 -12.98 9.00
N ASN A 125 14.05 -12.77 9.75
CA ASN A 125 13.65 -11.44 10.21
C ASN A 125 14.20 -11.25 11.63
N LEU A 126 15.24 -10.45 11.76
CA LEU A 126 15.91 -10.22 13.06
C LEU A 126 15.09 -9.33 14.01
N VAL A 127 14.10 -8.59 13.49
CA VAL A 127 13.22 -7.75 14.34
C VAL A 127 12.19 -8.60 15.09
N HIS A 128 11.64 -9.62 14.42
CA HIS A 128 10.62 -10.49 14.99
C HIS A 128 11.14 -11.92 15.32
N PHE A 129 12.44 -12.17 15.11
CA PHE A 129 13.09 -13.47 15.30
C PHE A 129 12.34 -14.61 14.60
N THR A 130 11.91 -14.36 13.35
CA THR A 130 11.13 -15.29 12.54
C THR A 130 11.87 -15.72 11.30
N LEU A 131 11.58 -16.93 10.82
CA LEU A 131 12.12 -17.46 9.57
C LEU A 131 10.97 -17.74 8.59
N PRO A 132 10.76 -16.88 7.57
CA PRO A 132 9.68 -17.07 6.62
C PRO A 132 9.96 -18.23 5.66
N ARG A 133 8.91 -18.77 5.06
CA ARG A 133 9.01 -19.71 3.93
C ARG A 133 9.16 -18.94 2.63
N LYS A 134 9.99 -19.46 1.71
CA LYS A 134 10.06 -18.96 0.33
C LYS A 134 8.72 -19.25 -0.36
N MET A 135 8.11 -18.25 -0.97
CA MET A 135 6.89 -18.40 -1.76
C MET A 135 7.14 -19.24 -3.01
N THR A 136 6.21 -20.14 -3.30
CA THR A 136 6.09 -20.77 -4.62
C THR A 136 5.54 -19.78 -5.64
N GLU A 137 5.67 -20.08 -6.92
CA GLU A 137 5.10 -19.25 -7.98
C GLU A 137 3.57 -19.17 -7.86
N GLU A 138 2.91 -20.29 -7.58
CA GLU A 138 1.46 -20.34 -7.36
C GLU A 138 1.04 -19.40 -6.23
N GLN A 139 1.75 -19.40 -5.09
CA GLN A 139 1.48 -18.48 -3.97
C GLN A 139 1.68 -17.02 -4.35
N ILE A 140 2.67 -16.71 -5.19
CA ILE A 140 2.89 -15.37 -5.74
C ILE A 140 1.68 -14.94 -6.58
N ILE A 141 1.25 -15.78 -7.52
CA ILE A 141 0.11 -15.50 -8.41
C ILE A 141 -1.19 -15.36 -7.61
N CYS A 142 -1.44 -16.25 -6.64
CA CYS A 142 -2.60 -16.13 -5.75
C CYS A 142 -2.59 -14.81 -4.97
N THR A 143 -1.44 -14.41 -4.44
CA THR A 143 -1.31 -13.14 -3.71
C THR A 143 -1.56 -11.94 -4.61
N ILE A 144 -1.10 -11.94 -5.85
CA ILE A 144 -1.40 -10.90 -6.85
C ILE A 144 -2.92 -10.75 -7.01
N ARG A 145 -3.64 -11.86 -7.20
CA ARG A 145 -5.11 -11.88 -7.32
C ARG A 145 -5.80 -11.39 -6.05
N ASP A 146 -5.24 -11.65 -4.86
CA ASP A 146 -5.76 -11.13 -3.59
C ASP A 146 -5.72 -9.60 -3.53
N PHE A 147 -4.67 -8.98 -4.04
CA PHE A 147 -4.60 -7.52 -4.16
C PHE A 147 -5.69 -6.97 -5.09
N GLY A 148 -5.95 -7.61 -6.24
CA GLY A 148 -7.03 -7.23 -7.14
C GLY A 148 -8.40 -7.33 -6.48
N ARG A 149 -8.70 -8.47 -5.84
CA ARG A 149 -9.95 -8.67 -5.10
C ARG A 149 -10.13 -7.64 -3.97
N ALA A 150 -9.09 -7.35 -3.22
CA ALA A 150 -9.12 -6.34 -2.16
C ALA A 150 -9.42 -4.93 -2.71
N ALA A 151 -8.87 -4.58 -3.85
CA ALA A 151 -9.13 -3.31 -4.51
C ALA A 151 -10.56 -3.20 -5.05
N ALA A 152 -11.10 -4.28 -5.64
CA ALA A 152 -12.50 -4.33 -6.08
C ALA A 152 -13.46 -4.12 -4.91
N ARG A 153 -13.23 -4.79 -3.78
CA ARG A 153 -14.01 -4.60 -2.54
C ARG A 153 -13.91 -3.18 -2.00
N ALA A 154 -12.72 -2.57 -2.06
CA ALA A 154 -12.56 -1.17 -1.66
C ALA A 154 -13.43 -0.23 -2.51
N ARG A 155 -13.42 -0.39 -3.83
CA ARG A 155 -14.29 0.37 -4.73
C ARG A 155 -15.77 0.16 -4.39
N GLU A 156 -16.19 -1.08 -4.19
CA GLU A 156 -17.57 -1.43 -3.82
C GLU A 156 -17.95 -0.86 -2.45
N ALA A 157 -17.02 -0.80 -1.49
CA ALA A 157 -17.22 -0.20 -0.17
C ALA A 157 -17.27 1.34 -0.18
N GLY A 158 -17.15 1.98 -1.34
CA GLY A 158 -17.25 3.43 -1.50
C GLY A 158 -15.96 4.20 -1.29
N PHE A 159 -14.80 3.55 -1.25
CA PHE A 159 -13.52 4.28 -1.27
C PHE A 159 -13.32 4.99 -2.60
N ASP A 160 -12.68 6.17 -2.56
CA ASP A 160 -12.37 6.98 -3.74
C ASP A 160 -11.09 6.52 -4.45
N ALA A 161 -10.22 5.78 -3.78
CA ALA A 161 -8.96 5.28 -4.31
C ALA A 161 -8.44 4.09 -3.50
N VAL A 162 -7.42 3.39 -4.03
CA VAL A 162 -6.60 2.45 -3.26
C VAL A 162 -5.14 2.86 -3.28
N GLN A 163 -4.41 2.54 -2.19
CA GLN A 163 -2.96 2.68 -2.12
C GLN A 163 -2.30 1.33 -1.86
N ILE A 164 -1.48 0.87 -2.81
CA ILE A 164 -0.68 -0.34 -2.68
C ILE A 164 0.49 -0.05 -1.74
N HIS A 165 0.61 -0.83 -0.66
CA HIS A 165 1.72 -0.68 0.27
C HIS A 165 2.94 -1.49 -0.18
N ALA A 166 3.90 -0.80 -0.81
CA ALA A 166 5.15 -1.37 -1.35
C ALA A 166 6.39 -0.89 -0.58
N ALA A 167 6.25 -0.56 0.72
CA ALA A 167 7.29 -0.01 1.56
C ALA A 167 7.51 -0.82 2.85
N HIS A 168 8.40 -0.36 3.72
CA HIS A 168 8.62 -0.77 5.11
C HIS A 168 8.97 -2.25 5.31
N GLY A 169 9.55 -2.92 4.31
CA GLY A 169 9.91 -4.34 4.40
C GLY A 169 8.74 -5.32 4.38
N TYR A 170 7.51 -4.85 4.08
CA TYR A 170 6.37 -5.72 3.81
C TYR A 170 6.56 -6.52 2.52
N LEU A 171 5.62 -7.38 2.14
CA LEU A 171 5.85 -8.37 1.10
C LEU A 171 6.37 -7.78 -0.21
N ILE A 172 5.70 -6.75 -0.77
CA ILE A 172 6.13 -6.13 -2.03
C ILE A 172 7.52 -5.50 -1.88
N SER A 173 7.76 -4.73 -0.81
CA SER A 173 9.06 -4.17 -0.51
C SER A 173 10.15 -5.26 -0.37
N SER A 174 9.80 -6.42 0.19
CA SER A 174 10.70 -7.56 0.29
C SER A 174 11.07 -8.17 -1.06
N PHE A 175 10.16 -8.13 -2.05
CA PHE A 175 10.49 -8.53 -3.43
C PHE A 175 11.41 -7.53 -4.13
N LEU A 176 11.25 -6.25 -3.88
CA LEU A 176 12.06 -5.19 -4.50
C LEU A 176 13.51 -5.21 -4.01
N SER A 177 13.75 -5.48 -2.74
CA SER A 177 15.07 -5.40 -2.11
C SER A 177 15.95 -6.61 -2.43
N PRO A 178 17.20 -6.41 -2.90
CA PRO A 178 18.15 -7.51 -3.10
C PRO A 178 18.60 -8.16 -1.79
N LEU A 179 18.40 -7.50 -0.64
CA LEU A 179 18.68 -8.10 0.68
C LEU A 179 17.74 -9.24 1.00
N THR A 180 16.47 -9.07 0.71
CA THR A 180 15.40 -9.99 1.10
C THR A 180 14.93 -10.86 -0.05
N ASN A 181 15.21 -10.48 -1.30
CA ASN A 181 14.93 -11.25 -2.49
C ASN A 181 16.22 -11.84 -3.08
N ARG A 182 16.50 -13.09 -2.74
CA ARG A 182 17.64 -13.88 -3.24
C ARG A 182 17.21 -14.92 -4.29
N ARG A 183 16.06 -14.71 -4.93
CA ARG A 183 15.54 -15.59 -5.99
C ARG A 183 16.43 -15.50 -7.23
N LYS A 184 16.46 -16.62 -7.98
CA LYS A 184 17.16 -16.74 -9.27
C LYS A 184 16.19 -17.14 -10.38
N ASP A 185 14.89 -16.99 -10.14
CA ASP A 185 13.80 -17.24 -11.07
C ASP A 185 13.20 -15.90 -11.55
N ASP A 186 12.12 -15.94 -12.31
CA ASP A 186 11.45 -14.79 -12.90
C ASP A 186 10.92 -13.74 -11.90
N TRP A 187 11.06 -13.98 -10.61
CA TRP A 187 10.62 -13.11 -9.52
C TRP A 187 11.77 -12.49 -8.73
N GLY A 188 13.02 -12.63 -9.23
CA GLY A 188 14.21 -12.12 -8.54
C GLY A 188 15.45 -12.10 -9.42
N GLY A 189 16.63 -11.83 -8.83
CA GLY A 189 17.89 -11.64 -9.55
C GLY A 189 18.08 -10.20 -10.01
N THR A 190 17.67 -9.83 -11.22
CA THR A 190 17.83 -8.46 -11.72
C THR A 190 16.85 -7.47 -11.09
N PRO A 191 17.10 -6.15 -11.13
CA PRO A 191 16.16 -5.14 -10.66
C PRO A 191 14.77 -5.28 -11.30
N GLU A 192 14.71 -5.54 -12.61
CA GLU A 192 13.48 -5.69 -13.40
C GLU A 192 12.65 -6.88 -12.89
N LEU A 193 13.29 -8.03 -12.69
CA LEU A 193 12.64 -9.22 -12.17
C LEU A 193 12.19 -9.05 -10.70
N ARG A 194 12.93 -8.31 -9.89
CA ARG A 194 12.47 -7.95 -8.53
C ARG A 194 11.29 -7.00 -8.55
N PHE A 195 11.21 -6.10 -9.55
CA PHE A 195 10.10 -5.17 -9.72
C PHE A 195 8.83 -5.85 -10.25
N ARG A 196 8.96 -6.98 -10.94
CA ARG A 196 7.85 -7.72 -11.59
C ARG A 196 6.67 -7.95 -10.65
N PHE A 197 6.92 -8.34 -9.39
CA PHE A 197 5.83 -8.58 -8.43
C PHE A 197 4.96 -7.33 -8.21
N LEU A 198 5.57 -6.16 -8.00
CA LEU A 198 4.84 -4.91 -7.88
C LEU A 198 4.08 -4.56 -9.18
N ALA A 199 4.72 -4.75 -10.32
CA ALA A 199 4.10 -4.47 -11.62
C ALA A 199 2.86 -5.33 -11.87
N GLU A 200 2.94 -6.64 -11.58
CA GLU A 200 1.79 -7.55 -11.73
C GLU A 200 0.68 -7.23 -10.72
N VAL A 201 1.01 -6.93 -9.45
CA VAL A 201 0.03 -6.44 -8.46
C VAL A 201 -0.68 -5.19 -8.97
N PHE A 202 0.08 -4.25 -9.55
CA PHE A 202 -0.50 -3.02 -10.09
C PHE A 202 -1.44 -3.29 -11.25
N ARG A 203 -1.05 -4.15 -12.21
CA ARG A 203 -1.88 -4.53 -13.35
C ARG A 203 -3.18 -5.21 -12.91
N GLU A 204 -3.08 -6.13 -11.96
CA GLU A 204 -4.22 -6.86 -11.41
C GLU A 204 -5.19 -5.91 -10.69
N VAL A 205 -4.67 -5.01 -9.84
CA VAL A 205 -5.48 -3.98 -9.17
C VAL A 205 -6.14 -3.08 -10.20
N ARG A 206 -5.40 -2.59 -11.20
CA ARG A 206 -5.94 -1.74 -12.27
C ARG A 206 -7.03 -2.45 -13.07
N SER A 207 -6.85 -3.73 -13.41
CA SER A 207 -7.85 -4.55 -14.08
C SER A 207 -9.12 -4.69 -13.24
N ALA A 208 -8.97 -4.86 -11.92
CA ALA A 208 -10.10 -5.06 -11.01
C ALA A 208 -10.93 -3.79 -10.76
N VAL A 209 -10.29 -2.60 -10.78
CA VAL A 209 -10.97 -1.33 -10.47
C VAL A 209 -11.25 -0.44 -11.69
N GLY A 210 -10.78 -0.82 -12.89
CA GLY A 210 -10.96 -0.02 -14.12
C GLY A 210 -10.06 1.21 -14.20
N GLY A 211 -10.12 1.92 -15.36
CA GLY A 211 -9.21 3.02 -15.71
C GLY A 211 -9.34 4.27 -14.81
N ASP A 212 -10.57 4.64 -14.46
CA ASP A 212 -10.88 5.92 -13.80
C ASP A 212 -10.65 5.92 -12.29
N PHE A 213 -10.57 4.74 -11.66
CA PHE A 213 -10.37 4.64 -10.22
C PHE A 213 -8.89 4.86 -9.85
N PRO A 214 -8.54 5.86 -9.02
CA PRO A 214 -7.16 6.14 -8.68
C PRO A 214 -6.46 5.01 -7.93
N VAL A 215 -5.31 4.58 -8.43
CA VAL A 215 -4.44 3.59 -7.80
C VAL A 215 -3.11 4.25 -7.47
N MET A 216 -2.77 4.28 -6.19
CA MET A 216 -1.54 4.85 -5.66
C MET A 216 -0.59 3.75 -5.20
N ALA A 217 0.71 4.04 -5.12
CA ALA A 217 1.68 3.17 -4.45
C ALA A 217 2.49 3.95 -3.42
N LYS A 218 2.71 3.35 -2.24
CA LYS A 218 3.65 3.85 -1.24
C LYS A 218 4.91 3.02 -1.29
N MET A 219 6.03 3.64 -1.65
CA MET A 219 7.32 2.97 -1.83
C MET A 219 8.40 3.63 -0.97
N ASN A 220 9.43 2.85 -0.56
CA ASN A 220 10.65 3.42 -0.05
C ASN A 220 11.46 4.04 -1.21
N ILE A 221 12.11 5.17 -0.97
CA ILE A 221 13.06 5.77 -1.95
C ILE A 221 14.37 4.99 -1.95
N SER A 222 14.77 4.48 -0.79
CA SER A 222 15.99 3.69 -0.60
C SER A 222 15.79 2.77 0.61
N ASP A 223 16.44 1.61 0.60
CA ASP A 223 16.62 0.76 1.78
C ASP A 223 18.06 0.85 2.34
N PHE A 224 18.82 1.86 1.87
CA PHE A 224 20.19 2.16 2.28
C PHE A 224 21.20 1.00 2.06
N VAL A 225 20.90 0.14 1.10
CA VAL A 225 21.76 -0.98 0.72
C VAL A 225 22.31 -0.74 -0.68
N PRO A 226 23.59 -1.04 -0.95
CA PRO A 226 24.14 -0.97 -2.29
C PRO A 226 23.32 -1.77 -3.30
N VAL A 227 23.11 -1.19 -4.50
CA VAL A 227 22.34 -1.82 -5.60
C VAL A 227 20.85 -2.05 -5.30
N SER A 228 20.29 -1.31 -4.32
CA SER A 228 18.86 -1.33 -4.05
C SER A 228 18.08 -0.37 -4.97
N TYR A 229 17.02 0.26 -4.48
CA TYR A 229 16.08 1.09 -5.25
C TYR A 229 16.67 2.25 -6.08
N THR A 230 17.95 2.59 -5.95
CA THR A 230 18.59 3.65 -6.72
C THR A 230 18.51 3.45 -8.24
N HIS A 231 18.35 2.20 -8.71
CA HIS A 231 18.22 1.87 -10.12
C HIS A 231 16.79 1.99 -10.67
N LEU A 232 15.77 2.09 -9.81
CA LEU A 232 14.40 2.41 -10.24
C LEU A 232 14.29 3.82 -10.85
N ARG A 233 15.28 4.69 -10.59
CA ARG A 233 15.38 6.02 -11.20
C ARG A 233 15.90 6.00 -12.64
N ALA A 234 16.57 4.92 -13.06
CA ALA A 234 17.27 4.86 -14.35
C ALA A 234 16.42 4.28 -15.49
N HIS A 235 15.29 3.63 -15.19
CA HIS A 235 14.39 3.07 -16.19
C HIS A 235 13.15 3.96 -16.35
N GLU A 236 13.32 5.09 -17.05
CA GLU A 236 12.20 6.02 -17.36
C GLU A 236 11.06 5.32 -18.11
N THR A 237 11.34 4.28 -18.90
CA THR A 237 10.35 3.49 -19.64
C THR A 237 9.42 2.64 -18.77
N VAL A 238 9.85 2.21 -17.59
CA VAL A 238 8.99 1.50 -16.63
C VAL A 238 8.27 2.50 -15.72
N LEU A 239 8.87 3.67 -15.50
CA LEU A 239 8.32 4.79 -14.77
C LEU A 239 7.23 5.55 -15.55
N ASP A 240 7.25 5.54 -16.88
CA ASP A 240 6.16 6.11 -17.69
C ASP A 240 4.83 5.37 -17.52
N LEU A 241 4.87 4.10 -17.15
CA LEU A 241 3.69 3.33 -16.73
C LEU A 241 3.28 3.61 -15.26
N VAL A 242 4.18 4.20 -14.44
CA VAL A 242 4.00 4.29 -12.98
C VAL A 242 4.13 5.72 -12.44
N CYS A 243 4.80 6.66 -13.12
CA CYS A 243 5.16 7.96 -12.55
C CYS A 243 5.18 9.10 -13.58
N ARG A 244 4.05 9.54 -14.13
CA ARG A 244 3.91 10.96 -14.50
C ARG A 244 3.33 11.72 -13.32
N LEU A 245 4.19 12.06 -12.34
CA LEU A 245 3.80 12.97 -11.26
C LEU A 245 4.92 13.88 -10.85
N LEU A 246 4.72 15.15 -11.25
CA LEU A 246 5.09 16.39 -10.57
C LEU A 246 6.41 16.33 -9.77
N LEU A 247 7.52 16.23 -10.49
CA LEU A 247 8.81 16.74 -10.03
C LEU A 247 9.00 18.14 -10.59
N GLU A 248 8.33 19.15 -10.03
CA GLU A 248 8.88 20.49 -10.09
C GLU A 248 10.23 20.46 -9.36
N LYS A 249 11.32 20.47 -10.15
CA LYS A 249 12.68 20.66 -9.66
C LYS A 249 12.76 22.06 -9.03
N LYS A 250 12.73 22.14 -7.70
CA LYS A 250 13.42 23.21 -7.00
C LYS A 250 14.82 22.74 -6.68
N LYS A 251 15.81 23.27 -7.40
CA LYS A 251 17.21 23.28 -6.99
C LYS A 251 17.33 24.09 -5.71
N HIS A 252 17.67 23.47 -4.59
CA HIS A 252 18.38 24.13 -3.50
C HIS A 252 19.33 23.13 -2.85
N THR A 253 20.60 23.43 -3.00
CA THR A 253 21.75 22.90 -2.26
C THR A 253 21.71 23.39 -0.82
N THR A 254 21.68 22.47 0.14
CA THR A 254 22.35 22.61 1.46
C THR A 254 22.38 21.25 2.18
N PRO A 255 23.40 20.96 2.99
CA PRO A 255 23.65 19.61 3.50
C PRO A 255 23.01 19.36 4.87
N TYR A 256 22.73 18.07 5.13
CA TYR A 256 22.44 17.45 6.41
C TYR A 256 21.17 17.90 7.18
N THR A 257 20.06 17.24 6.90
CA THR A 257 19.08 16.84 7.93
C THR A 257 18.32 15.61 7.42
N THR A 258 18.43 14.50 8.13
CA THR A 258 17.80 13.23 7.77
C THR A 258 16.32 13.29 8.13
N TYR A 259 15.47 13.69 7.21
CA TYR A 259 14.02 13.54 7.33
C TYR A 259 13.55 12.35 6.49
N PHE A 260 12.81 11.45 7.10
CA PHE A 260 12.08 10.40 6.39
C PHE A 260 10.97 11.03 5.53
N THR A 261 11.28 11.31 4.26
CA THR A 261 10.27 11.78 3.32
C THR A 261 9.60 10.58 2.64
N HIS A 262 8.37 10.29 3.06
CA HIS A 262 7.50 9.40 2.31
C HIS A 262 6.91 10.16 1.12
N ARG A 263 7.07 9.64 -0.08
CA ARG A 263 6.40 10.19 -1.27
C ARG A 263 5.18 9.33 -1.63
N ILE A 264 4.05 9.97 -1.83
CA ILE A 264 2.85 9.37 -2.43
C ILE A 264 3.03 9.47 -3.94
N ILE A 265 3.00 8.34 -4.62
CA ILE A 265 3.07 8.26 -6.08
C ILE A 265 1.69 7.87 -6.58
N THR A 266 1.08 8.71 -7.39
CA THR A 266 -0.19 8.45 -8.06
C THR A 266 0.09 8.05 -9.50
N ILE A 267 -0.55 7.01 -9.97
CA ILE A 267 -0.36 6.44 -11.28
C ILE A 267 -1.60 6.77 -12.10
N SER A 268 -1.43 7.57 -13.17
CA SER A 268 -2.47 7.86 -14.14
C SER A 268 -2.27 7.04 -15.40
N PRO A 269 -3.31 6.45 -16.00
CA PRO A 269 -3.18 5.83 -17.31
C PRO A 269 -3.11 6.95 -18.39
N ASN A 270 -2.21 6.82 -19.31
CA ASN A 270 -2.33 7.31 -20.68
C ASN A 270 -2.36 6.11 -21.59
#